data_cda705b5cd82cb03c0526bd73d7f49f5
#
_entry.id   cda705b5cd82cb03c0526bd73d7f49f5
#
_cell.length_a   1.000
_cell.length_b   1.000
_cell.length_c   1.000
_cell.angle_alpha   90.00
_cell.angle_beta   90.00
_cell.angle_gamma   90.00
#
_symmetry.space_group_name_H-M   'P 1'
#
loop_
_entity.id
_entity.type
_entity.pdbx_description
1 polymer ?
#
loop_
_entity_poly.entity_id
_entity_poly.type
_entity_poly.pdbx_seq_one_letter_code
_entity_poly.pdbx_strand_id
1 'polypeptide(L)'
;SQYIYTRYGRDRAALAATLITYRPRSAIRDVGKAVGLDQGVLDLLSKSLAWWDKKEALDERLRSIGLDPQSAKVQQFLHFFGAILGFPRHLSQHVGGFVISAGPLAQLVPIENASMPDRTVIQWDKEDLETLGLLKIDVLALGMLTAIRKALALVNFDKPGGKSLSIQQIPAEDPDTYAMLQRGD
;
A
#
# COMPACT_ATOMS: atom_id res chain seq x y z
N SER A 1 11.54 11.84 -3.97
CA SER A 1 11.27 11.60 -5.40
C SER A 1 11.97 12.61 -6.30
N GLN A 2 11.90 13.92 -6.01
CA GLN A 2 12.48 14.96 -6.88
C GLN A 2 13.97 14.73 -7.16
N TYR A 3 14.76 14.35 -6.16
CA TYR A 3 16.19 14.05 -6.33
C TYR A 3 16.43 12.96 -7.40
N ILE A 4 15.59 11.92 -7.44
CA ILE A 4 15.73 10.82 -8.41
C ILE A 4 15.52 11.34 -9.83
N TYR A 5 14.48 12.13 -10.06
CA TYR A 5 14.22 12.73 -11.38
C TYR A 5 15.30 13.74 -11.79
N THR A 6 15.83 14.52 -10.86
CA THR A 6 16.94 15.42 -11.13
C THR A 6 18.23 14.66 -11.49
N ARG A 7 18.46 13.52 -10.83
CA ARG A 7 19.68 12.73 -11.04
C ARG A 7 19.64 11.84 -12.29
N TYR A 8 18.48 11.23 -12.58
CA TYR A 8 18.37 10.20 -13.63
C TYR A 8 17.51 10.62 -14.82
N GLY A 9 16.75 11.69 -14.70
CA GLY A 9 15.81 12.16 -15.72
C GLY A 9 14.48 11.40 -15.66
N ARG A 10 13.44 12.00 -16.25
CA ARG A 10 12.09 11.41 -16.36
C ARG A 10 12.00 10.31 -17.44
N ASP A 11 12.95 10.28 -18.31
CA ASP A 11 13.09 9.27 -19.36
C ASP A 11 13.63 7.94 -18.85
N ARG A 12 14.39 7.96 -17.74
CA ARG A 12 15.04 6.77 -17.18
C ARG A 12 14.55 6.39 -15.79
N ALA A 13 13.77 7.23 -15.12
CA ALA A 13 13.23 6.96 -13.80
C ALA A 13 11.71 7.16 -13.77
N ALA A 14 10.99 6.22 -13.18
CA ALA A 14 9.54 6.30 -12.95
C ALA A 14 9.13 5.54 -11.70
N LEU A 15 7.99 5.91 -11.13
CA LEU A 15 7.35 5.14 -10.05
C LEU A 15 6.78 3.84 -10.60
N ALA A 16 6.90 2.76 -9.85
CA ALA A 16 6.20 1.52 -10.12
C ALA A 16 4.69 1.68 -9.89
N ALA A 17 3.88 0.96 -10.64
CA ALA A 17 2.45 0.85 -10.36
C ALA A 17 2.19 -0.08 -9.17
N THR A 18 0.98 0.04 -8.63
CA THR A 18 0.41 -0.90 -7.67
C THR A 18 -0.99 -1.24 -8.12
N LEU A 19 -1.26 -2.51 -8.34
CA LEU A 19 -2.58 -2.99 -8.66
C LEU A 19 -3.45 -2.94 -7.40
N ILE A 20 -4.44 -2.06 -7.41
CA ILE A 20 -5.43 -1.97 -6.33
C ILE A 20 -6.59 -2.90 -6.66
N THR A 21 -6.86 -3.85 -5.77
CA THR A 21 -8.00 -4.76 -5.87
C THR A 21 -9.17 -4.28 -5.00
N TYR A 22 -10.38 -4.74 -5.34
CA TYR A 22 -11.55 -4.48 -4.51
C TYR A 22 -11.39 -5.10 -3.13
N ARG A 23 -11.44 -4.27 -2.12
CA ARG A 23 -11.53 -4.62 -0.71
C ARG A 23 -12.95 -4.36 -0.21
N PRO A 24 -13.38 -4.93 0.94
CA PRO A 24 -14.76 -4.79 1.40
C PRO A 24 -15.31 -3.36 1.35
N ARG A 25 -14.57 -2.37 1.83
CA ARG A 25 -15.01 -0.95 1.81
C ARG A 25 -15.25 -0.40 0.41
N SER A 26 -14.35 -0.68 -0.51
CA SER A 26 -14.49 -0.21 -1.89
C SER A 26 -15.61 -0.95 -2.61
N ALA A 27 -15.74 -2.27 -2.40
CA ALA A 27 -16.80 -3.07 -2.98
C ALA A 27 -18.19 -2.62 -2.47
N ILE A 28 -18.38 -2.41 -1.16
CA ILE A 28 -19.63 -1.88 -0.60
C ILE A 28 -20.02 -0.58 -1.30
N ARG A 29 -19.08 0.36 -1.40
CA ARG A 29 -19.36 1.69 -1.95
C ARG A 29 -19.68 1.64 -3.43
N ASP A 30 -18.90 0.93 -4.22
CA ASP A 30 -19.04 0.94 -5.68
C ASP A 30 -20.21 0.08 -6.14
N VAL A 31 -20.38 -1.14 -5.61
CA VAL A 31 -21.54 -2.01 -5.88
C VAL A 31 -22.84 -1.41 -5.33
N GLY A 32 -22.79 -0.89 -4.10
CA GLY A 32 -23.96 -0.27 -3.49
C GLY A 32 -24.50 0.91 -4.27
N LYS A 33 -23.62 1.77 -4.80
CA LYS A 33 -23.99 2.85 -5.71
C LYS A 33 -24.59 2.33 -7.00
N ALA A 34 -23.98 1.31 -7.61
CA ALA A 34 -24.44 0.73 -8.87
C ALA A 34 -25.83 0.09 -8.72
N VAL A 35 -26.14 -0.54 -7.59
CA VAL A 35 -27.44 -1.14 -7.26
C VAL A 35 -28.44 -0.08 -6.77
N GLY A 36 -28.00 1.16 -6.47
CA GLY A 36 -28.85 2.26 -6.04
C GLY A 36 -29.25 2.18 -4.56
N LEU A 37 -28.33 1.75 -3.68
CA LEU A 37 -28.51 1.86 -2.24
C LEU A 37 -28.23 3.29 -1.77
N ASP A 38 -28.91 3.71 -0.69
CA ASP A 38 -28.73 5.04 -0.10
C ASP A 38 -27.31 5.21 0.47
N GLN A 39 -26.73 6.41 0.31
CA GLN A 39 -25.37 6.72 0.75
C GLN A 39 -25.20 6.56 2.28
N GLY A 40 -26.19 6.93 3.07
CA GLY A 40 -26.15 6.77 4.53
C GLY A 40 -26.08 5.30 4.95
N VAL A 41 -26.80 4.44 4.23
CA VAL A 41 -26.75 2.97 4.42
C VAL A 41 -25.36 2.43 4.06
N LEU A 42 -24.78 2.89 2.96
CA LEU A 42 -23.41 2.46 2.54
C LEU A 42 -22.36 2.90 3.55
N ASP A 43 -22.50 4.07 4.14
CA ASP A 43 -21.59 4.57 5.19
C ASP A 43 -21.70 3.72 6.47
N LEU A 44 -22.90 3.32 6.87
CA LEU A 44 -23.12 2.41 8.00
C LEU A 44 -22.55 1.02 7.75
N LEU A 45 -22.76 0.45 6.57
CA LEU A 45 -22.15 -0.83 6.18
C LEU A 45 -20.63 -0.77 6.18
N SER A 46 -20.05 0.32 5.70
CA SER A 46 -18.59 0.49 5.58
C SER A 46 -17.87 0.65 6.92
N LYS A 47 -18.56 1.14 7.97
CA LYS A 47 -17.98 1.35 9.31
C LYS A 47 -17.76 0.06 10.10
N SER A 48 -18.54 -0.98 9.82
CA SER A 48 -18.51 -2.24 10.54
C SER A 48 -18.26 -3.40 9.59
N LEU A 49 -16.99 -3.71 9.34
CA LEU A 49 -16.60 -4.80 8.41
C LEU A 49 -16.59 -6.18 9.05
N ALA A 50 -16.67 -6.27 10.39
CA ALA A 50 -16.63 -7.53 11.15
C ALA A 50 -17.83 -8.46 10.91
N TRP A 51 -18.90 -7.98 10.26
CA TRP A 51 -20.11 -8.75 9.96
C TRP A 51 -19.99 -9.66 8.74
N TRP A 52 -18.98 -9.45 7.89
CA TRP A 52 -18.81 -10.21 6.64
C TRP A 52 -18.44 -11.68 6.87
N ASP A 53 -17.76 -11.98 7.97
CA ASP A 53 -17.19 -13.30 8.24
C ASP A 53 -18.22 -14.33 8.72
N LYS A 54 -19.44 -13.90 9.12
CA LYS A 54 -20.50 -14.78 9.65
C LYS A 54 -21.85 -14.47 9.01
N LYS A 55 -22.45 -15.44 8.34
CA LYS A 55 -23.71 -15.28 7.59
C LYS A 55 -24.89 -14.85 8.48
N GLU A 56 -25.00 -15.40 9.69
CA GLU A 56 -26.07 -15.06 10.64
C GLU A 56 -25.95 -13.60 11.13
N ALA A 57 -24.72 -13.14 11.38
CA ALA A 57 -24.45 -11.76 11.77
C ALA A 57 -24.72 -10.75 10.64
N LEU A 58 -24.66 -11.21 9.38
CA LEU A 58 -24.96 -10.38 8.21
C LEU A 58 -26.45 -9.99 8.15
N ASP A 59 -27.34 -10.95 8.27
CA ASP A 59 -28.80 -10.70 8.19
C ASP A 59 -29.28 -9.78 9.30
N GLU A 60 -28.82 -10.01 10.54
CA GLU A 60 -29.13 -9.14 11.67
C GLU A 60 -28.60 -7.72 11.45
N ARG A 61 -27.40 -7.60 10.92
CA ARG A 61 -26.79 -6.29 10.63
C ARG A 61 -27.56 -5.53 9.56
N LEU A 62 -27.94 -6.20 8.47
CA LEU A 62 -28.74 -5.59 7.41
C LEU A 62 -30.06 -5.06 7.97
N ARG A 63 -30.79 -5.84 8.78
CA ARG A 63 -32.03 -5.41 9.42
C ARG A 63 -31.81 -4.23 10.37
N SER A 64 -30.73 -4.22 11.15
CA SER A 64 -30.43 -3.15 12.09
C SER A 64 -30.20 -1.78 11.43
N ILE A 65 -29.85 -1.75 10.16
CA ILE A 65 -29.65 -0.54 9.35
C ILE A 65 -30.82 -0.25 8.39
N GLY A 66 -31.95 -0.97 8.56
CA GLY A 66 -33.16 -0.75 7.79
C GLY A 66 -33.21 -1.43 6.43
N LEU A 67 -32.33 -2.39 6.16
CA LEU A 67 -32.36 -3.21 4.94
C LEU A 67 -33.08 -4.53 5.19
N ASP A 68 -33.96 -4.91 4.26
CA ASP A 68 -34.54 -6.26 4.22
C ASP A 68 -33.59 -7.21 3.48
N PRO A 69 -32.98 -8.21 4.19
CA PRO A 69 -32.08 -9.16 3.57
C PRO A 69 -32.71 -9.97 2.43
N GLN A 70 -34.04 -10.11 2.42
CA GLN A 70 -34.77 -10.89 1.40
C GLN A 70 -35.20 -10.07 0.20
N SER A 71 -35.03 -8.75 0.24
CA SER A 71 -35.38 -7.90 -0.90
C SER A 71 -34.47 -8.20 -2.09
N ALA A 72 -35.05 -8.17 -3.30
CA ALA A 72 -34.29 -8.43 -4.54
C ALA A 72 -33.07 -7.50 -4.68
N LYS A 73 -33.21 -6.25 -4.26
CA LYS A 73 -32.14 -5.24 -4.30
C LYS A 73 -30.97 -5.61 -3.38
N VAL A 74 -31.25 -6.04 -2.16
CA VAL A 74 -30.20 -6.44 -1.20
C VAL A 74 -29.55 -7.74 -1.62
N GLN A 75 -30.30 -8.71 -2.12
CA GLN A 75 -29.74 -9.95 -2.66
C GLN A 75 -28.82 -9.68 -3.85
N GLN A 76 -29.22 -8.80 -4.76
CA GLN A 76 -28.40 -8.39 -5.89
C GLN A 76 -27.11 -7.68 -5.42
N PHE A 77 -27.20 -6.79 -4.43
CA PHE A 77 -26.05 -6.14 -3.82
C PHE A 77 -25.08 -7.18 -3.22
N LEU A 78 -25.58 -8.12 -2.41
CA LEU A 78 -24.75 -9.15 -1.77
C LEU A 78 -24.06 -10.06 -2.79
N HIS A 79 -24.78 -10.44 -3.85
CA HIS A 79 -24.22 -11.23 -4.94
C HIS A 79 -23.06 -10.54 -5.61
N PHE A 80 -23.24 -9.30 -6.08
CA PHE A 80 -22.19 -8.57 -6.77
C PHE A 80 -21.05 -8.13 -5.84
N PHE A 81 -21.38 -7.80 -4.59
CA PHE A 81 -20.36 -7.49 -3.59
C PHE A 81 -19.42 -8.69 -3.40
N GLY A 82 -19.95 -9.89 -3.21
CA GLY A 82 -19.12 -11.09 -3.06
C GLY A 82 -18.32 -11.42 -4.33
N ALA A 83 -18.95 -11.28 -5.50
CA ALA A 83 -18.31 -11.59 -6.77
C ALA A 83 -17.14 -10.65 -7.13
N ILE A 84 -17.21 -9.36 -6.74
CA ILE A 84 -16.19 -8.37 -7.12
C ILE A 84 -14.97 -8.34 -6.19
N LEU A 85 -15.07 -8.92 -4.99
CA LEU A 85 -13.97 -8.94 -4.03
C LEU A 85 -12.71 -9.58 -4.63
N GLY A 86 -11.57 -8.89 -4.49
CA GLY A 86 -10.30 -9.35 -5.05
C GLY A 86 -10.08 -9.01 -6.52
N PHE A 87 -11.12 -8.63 -7.27
CA PHE A 87 -10.95 -8.20 -8.66
C PHE A 87 -10.12 -6.91 -8.75
N PRO A 88 -9.41 -6.69 -9.86
CA PRO A 88 -8.73 -5.44 -10.14
C PRO A 88 -9.72 -4.27 -10.14
N ARG A 89 -9.33 -3.18 -9.46
CA ARG A 89 -10.12 -1.95 -9.40
C ARG A 89 -9.50 -0.85 -10.24
N HIS A 90 -8.25 -0.55 -10.01
CA HIS A 90 -7.46 0.41 -10.79
C HIS A 90 -5.97 0.23 -10.51
N LEU A 91 -5.13 0.78 -11.38
CA LEU A 91 -3.72 0.99 -11.10
C LEU A 91 -3.55 2.27 -10.27
N SER A 92 -2.65 2.21 -9.30
CA SER A 92 -2.20 3.33 -8.50
C SER A 92 -0.68 3.41 -8.54
N GLN A 93 -0.11 4.51 -8.10
CA GLN A 93 1.34 4.63 -7.98
C GLN A 93 1.83 4.03 -6.66
N HIS A 94 2.97 3.35 -6.69
CA HIS A 94 3.65 2.92 -5.46
C HIS A 94 4.16 4.17 -4.69
N VAL A 95 4.04 4.15 -3.37
CA VAL A 95 4.37 5.33 -2.53
C VAL A 95 5.85 5.73 -2.56
N GLY A 96 6.76 4.83 -2.93
CA GLY A 96 8.20 5.10 -2.95
C GLY A 96 9.03 4.12 -3.77
N GLY A 97 8.39 3.21 -4.53
CA GLY A 97 9.08 2.27 -5.39
C GLY A 97 9.41 2.90 -6.74
N PHE A 98 10.69 3.07 -7.02
CA PHE A 98 11.19 3.60 -8.29
C PHE A 98 11.82 2.48 -9.12
N VAL A 99 11.60 2.55 -10.43
CA VAL A 99 12.40 1.84 -11.41
C VAL A 99 13.36 2.83 -12.05
N ILE A 100 14.64 2.47 -12.13
CA ILE A 100 15.69 3.28 -12.74
C ILE A 100 16.40 2.40 -13.77
N SER A 101 16.47 2.86 -15.01
CA SER A 101 17.09 2.13 -16.12
C SER A 101 18.34 2.83 -16.65
N ALA A 102 19.20 2.08 -17.32
CA ALA A 102 20.38 2.62 -17.99
C ALA A 102 19.99 3.43 -19.25
N GLY A 103 18.98 2.98 -19.98
CA GLY A 103 18.41 3.64 -21.17
C GLY A 103 16.99 4.16 -20.92
N PRO A 104 16.32 4.66 -21.96
CA PRO A 104 14.96 5.16 -21.83
C PRO A 104 13.97 4.05 -21.43
N LEU A 105 13.24 4.25 -20.34
CA LEU A 105 12.22 3.31 -19.84
C LEU A 105 11.11 3.04 -20.86
N ALA A 106 10.78 4.02 -21.69
CA ALA A 106 9.75 3.89 -22.72
C ALA A 106 10.06 2.81 -23.77
N GLN A 107 11.31 2.37 -23.87
CA GLN A 107 11.71 1.25 -24.74
C GLN A 107 11.38 -0.11 -24.10
N LEU A 108 11.14 -0.15 -22.80
CA LEU A 108 10.89 -1.37 -22.04
C LEU A 108 9.43 -1.49 -21.63
N VAL A 109 8.81 -0.37 -21.19
CA VAL A 109 7.48 -0.35 -20.59
C VAL A 109 6.73 0.93 -20.95
N PRO A 110 5.39 0.92 -21.02
CA PRO A 110 4.58 2.14 -21.13
C PRO A 110 4.77 3.04 -19.93
N ILE A 111 4.90 4.34 -20.17
CA ILE A 111 5.04 5.37 -19.13
C ILE A 111 3.89 6.35 -19.27
N GLU A 112 3.28 6.72 -18.15
CA GLU A 112 2.25 7.75 -18.09
C GLU A 112 2.61 8.84 -17.06
N ASN A 113 1.95 9.98 -17.17
CA ASN A 113 2.05 11.01 -16.14
C ASN A 113 1.26 10.58 -14.90
N ALA A 114 1.87 10.74 -13.72
CA ALA A 114 1.18 10.53 -12.46
C ALA A 114 0.20 11.67 -12.16
N SER A 115 -0.75 11.44 -11.25
CA SER A 115 -1.67 12.49 -10.78
C SER A 115 -0.94 13.66 -10.12
N MET A 116 0.22 13.43 -9.53
CA MET A 116 1.06 14.50 -8.97
C MET A 116 1.96 15.08 -10.07
N PRO A 117 2.10 16.41 -10.12
CA PRO A 117 2.99 17.08 -11.07
C PRO A 117 4.42 16.52 -11.03
N ASP A 118 5.08 16.54 -12.16
CA ASP A 118 6.49 16.15 -12.32
C ASP A 118 6.83 14.70 -11.95
N ARG A 119 5.83 13.81 -11.91
CA ARG A 119 6.02 12.38 -11.67
C ARG A 119 5.54 11.57 -12.86
N THR A 120 6.22 10.45 -13.09
CA THR A 120 5.86 9.45 -14.09
C THR A 120 5.66 8.10 -13.42
N VAL A 121 4.74 7.31 -13.96
CA VAL A 121 4.41 5.97 -13.50
C VAL A 121 4.55 5.00 -14.67
N ILE A 122 5.18 3.87 -14.45
CA ILE A 122 5.14 2.76 -15.37
C ILE A 122 3.91 1.90 -15.07
N GLN A 123 3.28 1.33 -16.09
CA GLN A 123 2.00 0.60 -15.95
C GLN A 123 2.15 -0.83 -15.42
N TRP A 124 3.33 -1.22 -14.92
CA TRP A 124 3.65 -2.53 -14.41
C TRP A 124 3.73 -2.53 -12.88
N ASP A 125 3.15 -3.54 -12.25
CA ASP A 125 3.23 -3.74 -10.81
C ASP A 125 4.52 -4.47 -10.41
N LYS A 126 4.64 -4.83 -9.12
CA LYS A 126 5.86 -5.47 -8.60
C LYS A 126 6.15 -6.81 -9.27
N GLU A 127 5.13 -7.64 -9.49
CA GLU A 127 5.29 -9.00 -10.06
C GLU A 127 5.69 -8.93 -11.53
N ASP A 128 5.09 -7.99 -12.29
CA ASP A 128 5.46 -7.71 -13.66
C ASP A 128 6.92 -7.25 -13.77
N LEU A 129 7.37 -6.37 -12.85
CA LEU A 129 8.74 -5.87 -12.82
C LEU A 129 9.76 -6.99 -12.58
N GLU A 130 9.47 -7.91 -11.67
CA GLU A 130 10.30 -9.09 -11.40
C GLU A 130 10.40 -9.98 -12.65
N THR A 131 9.28 -10.20 -13.33
CA THR A 131 9.23 -10.99 -14.58
C THR A 131 10.07 -10.37 -15.71
N LEU A 132 10.07 -9.04 -15.80
CA LEU A 132 10.83 -8.29 -16.80
C LEU A 132 12.29 -8.07 -16.40
N GLY A 133 12.71 -8.52 -15.22
CA GLY A 133 14.05 -8.30 -14.70
C GLY A 133 14.37 -6.85 -14.37
N LEU A 134 13.35 -6.02 -14.11
CA LEU A 134 13.50 -4.64 -13.71
C LEU A 134 13.60 -4.52 -12.19
N LEU A 135 14.65 -3.86 -11.70
CA LEU A 135 14.85 -3.65 -10.28
C LEU A 135 13.99 -2.50 -9.77
N LYS A 136 13.11 -2.80 -8.79
CA LYS A 136 12.38 -1.79 -8.02
C LYS A 136 13.19 -1.37 -6.80
N ILE A 137 13.49 -0.08 -6.68
CA ILE A 137 14.21 0.51 -5.56
C ILE A 137 13.21 1.24 -4.67
N ASP A 138 13.07 0.81 -3.41
CA ASP A 138 12.16 1.44 -2.46
C ASP A 138 12.85 2.63 -1.75
N VAL A 139 12.36 3.82 -2.03
CA VAL A 139 12.84 5.08 -1.42
C VAL A 139 11.89 5.47 -0.29
N LEU A 140 11.89 4.64 0.76
CA LEU A 140 11.04 4.78 1.94
C LEU A 140 11.88 4.90 3.21
N ALA A 141 11.25 5.32 4.30
CA ALA A 141 11.85 5.40 5.64
C ALA A 141 13.12 6.26 5.74
N LEU A 142 13.32 7.23 4.86
CA LEU A 142 14.54 8.07 4.82
C LEU A 142 14.75 8.85 6.13
N GLY A 143 13.68 9.27 6.80
CA GLY A 143 13.75 9.90 8.10
C GLY A 143 14.28 8.97 9.18
N MET A 144 13.80 7.72 9.23
CA MET A 144 14.27 6.69 10.16
C MET A 144 15.73 6.32 9.90
N LEU A 145 16.14 6.15 8.64
CA LEU A 145 17.54 5.91 8.29
C LEU A 145 18.45 7.06 8.71
N THR A 146 17.96 8.31 8.61
CA THR A 146 18.68 9.47 9.11
C THR A 146 18.81 9.44 10.63
N ALA A 147 17.76 9.06 11.37
CA ALA A 147 17.79 8.92 12.82
C ALA A 147 18.79 7.85 13.25
N ILE A 148 18.76 6.67 12.61
CA ILE A 148 19.72 5.57 12.86
C ILE A 148 21.15 6.04 12.60
N ARG A 149 21.41 6.71 11.49
CA ARG A 149 22.74 7.24 11.18
C ARG A 149 23.24 8.21 12.26
N LYS A 150 22.37 9.11 12.74
CA LYS A 150 22.73 10.05 13.82
C LYS A 150 22.98 9.32 15.13
N ALA A 151 22.15 8.34 15.50
CA ALA A 151 22.34 7.53 16.71
C ALA A 151 23.68 6.78 16.66
N LEU A 152 24.01 6.13 15.55
CA LEU A 152 25.29 5.47 15.37
C LEU A 152 26.47 6.44 15.45
N ALA A 153 26.34 7.65 14.93
CA ALA A 153 27.37 8.68 15.03
C ALA A 153 27.62 9.07 16.51
N LEU A 154 26.57 9.21 17.32
CA LEU A 154 26.67 9.50 18.75
C LEU A 154 27.32 8.34 19.51
N VAL A 155 26.87 7.10 19.27
CA VAL A 155 27.46 5.90 19.91
C VAL A 155 28.95 5.75 19.60
N ASN A 156 29.35 6.09 18.37
CA ASN A 156 30.75 6.00 17.94
C ASN A 156 31.61 7.17 18.46
N PHE A 157 31.02 8.31 18.75
CA PHE A 157 31.73 9.49 19.28
C PHE A 157 32.37 9.21 20.63
N ASP A 158 31.69 8.49 21.53
CA ASP A 158 32.16 8.17 22.88
C ASP A 158 33.09 6.95 22.93
N LYS A 159 33.55 6.42 21.80
CA LYS A 159 34.48 5.27 21.70
C LYS A 159 35.78 5.62 20.99
N PRO A 160 36.60 6.55 21.52
CA PRO A 160 37.88 6.87 20.92
C PRO A 160 38.81 5.65 20.95
N GLY A 161 39.23 5.16 19.78
CA GLY A 161 40.11 3.98 19.62
C GLY A 161 39.39 2.64 19.53
N GLY A 162 38.05 2.59 19.63
CA GLY A 162 37.25 1.37 19.40
C GLY A 162 36.87 1.20 17.93
N LYS A 163 36.45 -0.04 17.54
CA LYS A 163 35.85 -0.26 16.22
C LYS A 163 34.53 0.49 16.14
N SER A 164 34.39 1.34 15.11
CA SER A 164 33.16 2.05 14.80
C SER A 164 32.02 1.05 14.52
N LEU A 165 30.89 1.17 15.25
CA LEU A 165 29.69 0.37 15.04
C LEU A 165 29.00 0.82 13.73
N SER A 166 28.78 -0.10 12.83
CA SER A 166 27.98 0.11 11.62
C SER A 166 26.62 -0.57 11.74
N ILE A 167 25.66 -0.21 10.88
CA ILE A 167 24.32 -0.80 10.88
C ILE A 167 24.35 -2.33 10.69
N GLN A 168 25.31 -2.85 9.92
CA GLN A 168 25.47 -4.28 9.68
C GLN A 168 26.01 -5.05 10.90
N GLN A 169 26.55 -4.35 11.88
CA GLN A 169 27.12 -4.94 13.10
C GLN A 169 26.15 -4.89 14.28
N ILE A 170 24.96 -4.31 14.12
CA ILE A 170 23.90 -4.36 15.14
C ILE A 170 23.43 -5.82 15.25
N PRO A 171 23.47 -6.42 16.46
CA PRO A 171 22.99 -7.78 16.66
C PRO A 171 21.53 -7.91 16.25
N ALA A 172 21.20 -8.96 15.48
CA ALA A 172 19.83 -9.31 15.18
C ALA A 172 19.21 -10.05 16.38
N GLU A 173 17.88 -9.95 16.52
CA GLU A 173 17.08 -10.77 17.45
C GLU A 173 17.55 -10.70 18.93
N ASP A 174 17.88 -9.49 19.43
CA ASP A 174 18.23 -9.28 20.84
C ASP A 174 16.99 -9.40 21.74
N PRO A 175 16.86 -10.45 22.60
CA PRO A 175 15.67 -10.67 23.41
C PRO A 175 15.42 -9.57 24.44
N ASP A 176 16.47 -8.95 24.98
CA ASP A 176 16.34 -7.90 26.01
C ASP A 176 15.75 -6.62 25.39
N THR A 177 16.16 -6.28 24.17
CA THR A 177 15.56 -5.18 23.42
C THR A 177 14.08 -5.43 23.14
N TYR A 178 13.70 -6.64 22.71
CA TYR A 178 12.29 -6.97 22.50
C TYR A 178 11.47 -6.95 23.79
N ALA A 179 12.03 -7.46 24.89
CA ALA A 179 11.36 -7.42 26.19
C ALA A 179 11.14 -5.97 26.67
N MET A 180 12.10 -5.09 26.45
CA MET A 180 11.95 -3.65 26.73
C MET A 180 10.83 -3.03 25.91
N LEU A 181 10.81 -3.25 24.59
CA LEU A 181 9.76 -2.73 23.68
C LEU A 181 8.37 -3.24 24.05
N GLN A 182 8.24 -4.52 24.45
CA GLN A 182 6.96 -5.11 24.89
C GLN A 182 6.42 -4.48 26.19
N ARG A 183 7.28 -3.99 27.06
CA ARG A 183 6.87 -3.25 28.26
C ARG A 183 6.45 -1.81 27.99
N GLY A 184 6.73 -1.30 26.78
CA GLY A 184 6.43 0.07 26.40
C GLY A 184 7.40 1.11 26.97
N ASP A 185 8.59 0.70 27.30
CA ASP A 185 9.67 1.56 27.77
C ASP A 185 10.42 2.25 26.61
#